data_063f04aac012c6dc13754c6bcd928929
#
_entry.id   063f04aac012c6dc13754c6bcd928929
#
_cell.length_a   1.000
_cell.length_b   1.000
_cell.length_c   1.000
_cell.angle_alpha   90.00
_cell.angle_beta   90.00
_cell.angle_gamma   90.00
#
_symmetry.space_group_name_H-M   'P 1'
#
loop_
_entity.id
_entity.type
_entity.pdbx_description
1 polymer ?
#
loop_
_entity_poly.entity_id
_entity_poly.type
_entity_poly.pdbx_seq_one_letter_code
_entity_poly.pdbx_strand_id
1 'polypeptide(L)'
;MRKQIVVSVAIVAIAGAAVGVYALTDDGGSEAAGAASHNHGAAASSENASPVRLDPERARRIGVTYATAEAGPMASVVRTVGAITYDETHLVSVNPKIEGWVEKLFVDFTGAPVAKGQPLLAVYSPMLVAAQEELILARRLLDGAVPGGTASTNAQELLEASRRRLSYWDIPAADIARIERTGKPQKTLVLRAPASGLVVEKAVLQGQRIMPGMELYRIADLSTVWVEGEVFEKDLGLVTLGSSARISFDAYPGQFFSGKVTYVYPTITADSRTGRVRIALPNRNLQFKPGMYATMEFAVPVHATGIHIPRSAVLQTGERTMVFVRTADGGLEPRQITAGIATTEHIEVLSGLQEGEVVVASANFLVDAESNLDASMDAMQPKPAADPHAGHNQTPSSKPQKK
;
A
#
# COMPACT_ATOMS: atom_id res chain seq x y z
N MET A 1 -4.13 7.42 55.78
CA MET A 1 -3.33 6.18 55.76
C MET A 1 -2.81 5.95 54.37
N ARG A 2 -1.50 6.23 54.17
CA ARG A 2 -0.78 6.05 52.90
C ARG A 2 -0.45 4.58 52.75
N LYS A 3 -0.69 4.00 51.56
CA LYS A 3 0.01 2.80 51.09
C LYS A 3 0.61 3.11 49.73
N GLN A 4 1.90 3.31 49.74
CA GLN A 4 2.76 3.32 48.58
C GLN A 4 2.96 1.86 48.15
N ILE A 5 2.78 1.59 46.88
CA ILE A 5 3.23 0.35 46.24
C ILE A 5 4.45 0.73 45.40
N VAL A 6 5.60 0.25 45.88
CA VAL A 6 6.89 0.33 45.21
C VAL A 6 6.94 -0.84 44.22
N VAL A 7 7.04 -0.54 42.93
CA VAL A 7 7.35 -1.54 41.90
C VAL A 7 8.85 -1.46 41.63
N SER A 8 9.55 -2.52 42.03
CA SER A 8 10.98 -2.71 41.82
C SER A 8 11.22 -3.09 40.37
N VAL A 9 12.02 -2.27 39.64
CA VAL A 9 12.61 -2.60 38.36
C VAL A 9 13.91 -3.33 38.60
N ALA A 10 13.98 -4.60 38.20
CA ALA A 10 15.21 -5.39 38.21
C ALA A 10 15.94 -5.16 36.86
N ILE A 11 17.04 -4.45 36.92
CA ILE A 11 18.03 -4.35 35.81
C ILE A 11 18.98 -5.54 35.94
N VAL A 12 18.99 -6.43 34.94
CA VAL A 12 20.05 -7.43 34.81
C VAL A 12 21.02 -6.94 33.73
N ALA A 13 22.16 -6.46 34.21
CA ALA A 13 23.34 -6.20 33.39
C ALA A 13 24.16 -7.50 33.32
N ILE A 14 24.39 -8.04 32.13
CA ILE A 14 25.41 -9.07 31.88
C ILE A 14 26.49 -8.42 31.01
N ALA A 15 27.59 -8.08 31.67
CA ALA A 15 28.87 -7.80 31.03
C ALA A 15 29.62 -9.13 30.95
N GLY A 16 30.25 -9.42 29.80
CA GLY A 16 31.08 -10.57 29.61
C GLY A 16 31.98 -10.41 28.40
N ALA A 17 33.09 -9.70 28.62
CA ALA A 17 34.24 -9.67 27.71
C ALA A 17 34.98 -10.99 27.76
N ALA A 18 35.39 -11.53 26.57
CA ALA A 18 36.51 -12.43 26.46
C ALA A 18 37.20 -12.18 25.12
N VAL A 19 38.24 -11.39 25.17
CA VAL A 19 39.34 -11.31 24.21
C VAL A 19 40.24 -12.50 24.49
N GLY A 20 40.55 -13.32 23.49
CA GLY A 20 41.50 -14.40 23.53
C GLY A 20 42.38 -14.36 22.29
N VAL A 21 43.48 -13.63 22.42
CA VAL A 21 44.65 -13.67 21.54
C VAL A 21 45.37 -15.00 21.78
N TYR A 22 45.63 -15.78 20.73
CA TYR A 22 46.70 -16.75 20.71
C TYR A 22 47.55 -16.55 19.45
N ALA A 23 48.71 -16.04 19.67
CA ALA A 23 49.82 -16.04 18.73
C ALA A 23 50.88 -16.99 19.25
N LEU A 24 51.54 -17.64 18.29
CA LEU A 24 52.93 -18.20 18.34
C LEU A 24 53.16 -19.51 19.09
N THR A 25 53.58 -20.49 18.30
CA THR A 25 54.90 -21.16 18.27
C THR A 25 54.83 -22.22 17.18
N ASP A 26 55.56 -22.15 16.10
CA ASP A 26 56.91 -22.48 15.73
C ASP A 26 57.27 -23.94 16.02
N ASP A 27 57.56 -24.65 15.01
CA ASP A 27 58.77 -25.45 14.70
C ASP A 27 58.50 -26.78 13.96
N GLY A 28 59.13 -26.87 12.81
CA GLY A 28 59.88 -28.05 12.41
C GLY A 28 59.17 -29.17 11.66
N GLY A 29 59.56 -29.36 10.38
CA GLY A 29 59.41 -30.67 9.73
C GLY A 29 59.24 -30.64 8.22
N SER A 30 60.34 -30.55 7.53
CA SER A 30 60.54 -30.85 6.10
C SER A 30 59.94 -32.20 5.70
N GLU A 31 59.16 -32.28 4.60
CA GLU A 31 59.40 -33.27 3.55
C GLU A 31 58.61 -32.88 2.27
N ALA A 32 59.35 -32.84 1.18
CA ALA A 32 58.92 -32.53 -0.15
C ALA A 32 58.15 -33.71 -0.77
N ALA A 33 56.92 -33.40 -1.25
CA ALA A 33 56.30 -34.25 -2.25
C ALA A 33 55.67 -33.30 -3.32
N GLY A 34 56.19 -33.42 -4.53
CA GLY A 34 55.83 -32.64 -5.68
C GLY A 34 54.35 -32.77 -6.05
N ALA A 35 53.66 -31.66 -6.01
CA ALA A 35 52.33 -31.49 -6.63
C ALA A 35 52.53 -30.79 -7.96
N ALA A 36 52.25 -31.53 -9.03
CA ALA A 36 52.21 -31.01 -10.38
C ALA A 36 51.19 -29.85 -10.47
N SER A 37 51.70 -28.67 -10.78
CA SER A 37 50.91 -27.51 -11.14
C SER A 37 50.19 -27.79 -12.47
N HIS A 38 48.90 -28.11 -12.39
CA HIS A 38 48.05 -28.04 -13.55
C HIS A 38 47.74 -26.57 -13.82
N ASN A 39 48.52 -25.99 -14.68
CA ASN A 39 48.26 -24.71 -15.29
C ASN A 39 47.05 -24.85 -16.20
N HIS A 40 45.85 -24.56 -15.70
CA HIS A 40 44.70 -24.33 -16.53
C HIS A 40 44.92 -22.98 -17.21
N GLY A 41 45.50 -23.04 -18.40
CA GLY A 41 45.53 -21.91 -19.31
C GLY A 41 44.12 -21.33 -19.42
N ALA A 42 44.02 -20.03 -19.12
CA ALA A 42 42.83 -19.25 -19.43
C ALA A 42 42.57 -19.41 -20.94
N ALA A 43 41.64 -20.29 -21.26
CA ALA A 43 41.09 -20.34 -22.61
C ALA A 43 40.36 -19.01 -22.83
N ALA A 44 40.92 -18.18 -23.68
CA ALA A 44 40.27 -17.05 -24.23
C ALA A 44 38.89 -17.49 -24.74
N SER A 45 37.86 -16.89 -24.16
CA SER A 45 36.46 -17.07 -24.56
C SER A 45 36.35 -16.72 -26.05
N SER A 46 36.14 -17.70 -26.87
CA SER A 46 35.82 -17.50 -28.27
C SER A 46 34.46 -16.87 -28.39
N GLU A 47 34.44 -15.58 -28.72
CA GLU A 47 33.29 -14.83 -29.22
C GLU A 47 32.87 -15.36 -30.57
N ASN A 48 32.26 -16.51 -30.69
CA ASN A 48 31.53 -16.92 -31.92
C ASN A 48 30.71 -18.16 -31.58
N ALA A 49 29.62 -17.99 -30.84
CA ALA A 49 28.59 -19.02 -30.86
C ALA A 49 27.93 -19.00 -32.26
N SER A 50 28.10 -20.08 -33.00
CA SER A 50 27.50 -20.23 -34.31
C SER A 50 25.96 -20.07 -34.22
N PRO A 51 25.34 -19.32 -35.17
CA PRO A 51 23.90 -19.13 -35.13
C PRO A 51 23.16 -20.46 -35.24
N VAL A 52 22.30 -20.75 -34.28
CA VAL A 52 21.47 -21.94 -34.31
C VAL A 52 20.37 -21.75 -35.32
N ARG A 53 20.38 -22.54 -36.40
CA ARG A 53 19.30 -22.53 -37.42
C ARG A 53 18.14 -23.38 -36.93
N LEU A 54 17.04 -22.72 -36.58
CA LEU A 54 15.80 -23.39 -36.21
C LEU A 54 14.86 -23.43 -37.44
N ASP A 55 14.49 -24.64 -37.87
CA ASP A 55 13.47 -24.81 -38.88
C ASP A 55 12.15 -24.16 -38.44
N PRO A 56 11.51 -23.30 -39.28
CA PRO A 56 10.26 -22.64 -38.96
C PRO A 56 9.12 -23.58 -38.51
N GLU A 57 9.04 -24.77 -39.10
CA GLU A 57 8.08 -25.82 -38.71
C GLU A 57 8.38 -26.38 -37.33
N ARG A 58 9.65 -26.53 -36.98
CA ARG A 58 10.08 -26.98 -35.67
C ARG A 58 9.85 -25.90 -34.62
N ALA A 59 10.13 -24.63 -34.95
CA ALA A 59 9.86 -23.47 -34.06
C ALA A 59 8.38 -23.37 -33.71
N ARG A 60 7.48 -23.57 -34.65
CA ARG A 60 6.03 -23.57 -34.44
C ARG A 60 5.59 -24.74 -33.52
N ARG A 61 6.14 -25.94 -33.72
CA ARG A 61 5.80 -27.12 -32.92
C ARG A 61 6.19 -26.97 -31.46
N ILE A 62 7.29 -26.31 -31.16
CA ILE A 62 7.78 -26.08 -29.79
C ILE A 62 7.27 -24.75 -29.19
N GLY A 63 6.36 -24.04 -29.90
CA GLY A 63 5.68 -22.87 -29.36
C GLY A 63 6.56 -21.62 -29.23
N VAL A 64 7.58 -21.47 -30.11
CA VAL A 64 8.40 -20.27 -30.14
C VAL A 64 7.56 -19.08 -30.57
N THR A 65 7.49 -18.06 -29.73
CA THR A 65 6.90 -16.76 -30.04
C THR A 65 8.00 -15.72 -30.23
N TYR A 66 7.74 -14.74 -31.06
CA TYR A 66 8.66 -13.65 -31.36
C TYR A 66 8.07 -12.34 -30.91
N ALA A 67 8.92 -11.41 -30.48
CA ALA A 67 8.56 -10.03 -30.20
C ALA A 67 9.57 -9.09 -30.85
N THR A 68 9.13 -7.92 -31.24
CA THR A 68 9.99 -6.88 -31.77
C THR A 68 10.52 -6.01 -30.64
N ALA A 69 11.79 -5.65 -30.70
CA ALA A 69 12.37 -4.67 -29.81
C ALA A 69 11.83 -3.28 -30.17
N GLU A 70 11.07 -2.68 -29.27
CA GLU A 70 10.40 -1.40 -29.49
C GLU A 70 11.10 -0.29 -28.72
N ALA A 71 11.31 0.86 -29.37
CA ALA A 71 11.74 2.07 -28.69
C ALA A 71 10.51 2.89 -28.28
N GLY A 72 10.44 3.29 -27.04
CA GLY A 72 9.31 4.09 -26.58
C GLY A 72 9.18 4.17 -25.07
N PRO A 73 8.14 4.83 -24.58
CA PRO A 73 7.88 4.92 -23.17
C PRO A 73 7.48 3.54 -22.63
N MET A 74 8.24 3.06 -21.66
CA MET A 74 7.90 1.86 -20.92
C MET A 74 7.01 2.24 -19.74
N ALA A 75 5.84 1.60 -19.62
CA ALA A 75 4.95 1.76 -18.48
C ALA A 75 5.05 0.57 -17.54
N SER A 76 5.17 0.85 -16.27
CA SER A 76 4.96 -0.15 -15.22
C SER A 76 3.53 -0.04 -14.69
N VAL A 77 2.94 -1.17 -14.36
CA VAL A 77 1.63 -1.20 -13.69
C VAL A 77 1.86 -1.53 -12.22
N VAL A 78 1.70 -0.54 -11.37
CA VAL A 78 1.65 -0.76 -9.91
C VAL A 78 0.23 -1.16 -9.55
N ARG A 79 0.06 -2.40 -9.10
CA ARG A 79 -1.24 -2.92 -8.68
C ARG A 79 -1.29 -3.05 -7.17
N THR A 80 -2.37 -2.53 -6.57
CA THR A 80 -2.59 -2.60 -5.13
C THR A 80 -4.05 -2.79 -4.79
N VAL A 81 -4.29 -3.22 -3.56
CA VAL A 81 -5.64 -3.33 -2.99
C VAL A 81 -5.86 -2.15 -2.06
N GLY A 82 -7.07 -1.62 -2.08
CA GLY A 82 -7.52 -0.57 -1.19
C GLY A 82 -8.92 -0.82 -0.67
N ALA A 83 -9.35 0.02 0.26
CA ALA A 83 -10.70 0.01 0.79
C ALA A 83 -11.35 1.39 0.64
N ILE A 84 -12.67 1.38 0.49
CA ILE A 84 -13.45 2.62 0.53
C ILE A 84 -13.59 3.05 1.98
N THR A 85 -13.25 4.30 2.24
CA THR A 85 -13.42 4.98 3.53
C THR A 85 -14.30 6.22 3.39
N TYR A 86 -14.72 6.75 4.51
CA TYR A 86 -15.41 8.04 4.55
C TYR A 86 -14.47 9.17 4.15
N ASP A 87 -15.02 10.22 3.54
CA ASP A 87 -14.32 11.50 3.49
C ASP A 87 -14.32 12.10 4.90
N GLU A 88 -13.19 12.02 5.59
CA GLU A 88 -13.04 12.50 6.98
C GLU A 88 -13.33 14.00 7.12
N THR A 89 -13.17 14.77 6.06
CA THR A 89 -13.48 16.22 6.06
C THR A 89 -14.97 16.51 6.09
N HIS A 90 -15.78 15.51 5.76
CA HIS A 90 -17.24 15.57 5.76
C HIS A 90 -17.86 14.62 6.79
N LEU A 91 -17.07 14.20 7.78
CA LEU A 91 -17.51 13.39 8.90
C LEU A 91 -17.75 14.30 10.13
N VAL A 92 -18.94 14.24 10.71
CA VAL A 92 -19.33 15.11 11.82
C VAL A 92 -19.88 14.27 12.97
N SER A 93 -19.33 14.49 14.17
CA SER A 93 -19.82 13.88 15.41
C SER A 93 -20.83 14.80 16.10
N VAL A 94 -21.88 14.23 16.67
CA VAL A 94 -22.89 14.91 17.48
C VAL A 94 -22.69 14.58 18.93
N ASN A 95 -22.16 15.55 19.69
CA ASN A 95 -21.84 15.40 21.10
C ASN A 95 -22.64 16.41 21.91
N PRO A 96 -23.29 16.01 23.04
CA PRO A 96 -23.98 16.94 23.91
C PRO A 96 -22.98 17.78 24.69
N LYS A 97 -23.35 19.03 24.98
CA LYS A 97 -22.60 19.92 25.88
C LYS A 97 -23.12 19.92 27.30
N ILE A 98 -24.25 19.26 27.52
CA ILE A 98 -24.89 19.12 28.83
C ILE A 98 -25.15 17.67 29.17
N GLU A 99 -25.23 17.37 30.46
CA GLU A 99 -25.69 16.07 30.93
C GLU A 99 -27.22 15.98 30.95
N GLY A 100 -27.74 14.76 30.82
CA GLY A 100 -29.18 14.53 30.87
C GLY A 100 -29.58 13.10 30.54
N TRP A 101 -30.87 12.91 30.31
CA TRP A 101 -31.46 11.64 29.91
C TRP A 101 -32.14 11.78 28.55
N VAL A 102 -31.96 10.81 27.69
CA VAL A 102 -32.61 10.78 26.38
C VAL A 102 -34.08 10.40 26.55
N GLU A 103 -34.98 11.35 26.39
CA GLU A 103 -36.44 11.09 26.48
C GLU A 103 -36.98 10.47 25.19
N LYS A 104 -36.49 10.97 24.03
CA LYS A 104 -36.99 10.52 22.74
C LYS A 104 -35.88 10.50 21.71
N LEU A 105 -35.85 9.47 20.84
CA LEU A 105 -35.10 9.42 19.61
C LEU A 105 -36.02 9.74 18.43
N PHE A 106 -35.60 10.66 17.55
CA PHE A 106 -36.27 10.94 16.29
C PHE A 106 -35.60 10.20 15.15
N VAL A 107 -34.29 9.89 15.33
CA VAL A 107 -33.49 9.06 14.46
C VAL A 107 -32.95 7.91 15.30
N ASP A 108 -33.46 6.72 15.08
CA ASP A 108 -33.28 5.57 15.96
C ASP A 108 -32.48 4.41 15.35
N PHE A 109 -32.01 4.55 14.09
CA PHE A 109 -31.20 3.52 13.42
C PHE A 109 -30.03 4.11 12.63
N THR A 110 -28.99 3.27 12.47
CA THR A 110 -27.82 3.55 11.63
C THR A 110 -28.22 3.37 10.14
N GLY A 111 -27.74 4.26 9.28
CA GLY A 111 -28.11 4.32 7.85
C GLY A 111 -29.25 5.29 7.55
N ALA A 112 -29.85 5.92 8.58
CA ALA A 112 -30.89 6.91 8.38
C ALA A 112 -30.34 8.17 7.67
N PRO A 113 -30.99 8.66 6.61
CA PRO A 113 -30.67 9.96 6.02
C PRO A 113 -31.15 11.08 6.93
N VAL A 114 -30.33 12.10 7.11
CA VAL A 114 -30.64 13.29 7.90
C VAL A 114 -30.29 14.57 7.13
N ALA A 115 -31.11 15.58 7.31
CA ALA A 115 -30.86 16.93 6.79
C ALA A 115 -30.31 17.83 7.90
N LYS A 116 -29.47 18.80 7.54
CA LYS A 116 -28.99 19.81 8.48
C LYS A 116 -30.16 20.49 9.21
N GLY A 117 -30.08 20.54 10.55
CA GLY A 117 -31.12 21.08 11.40
C GLY A 117 -32.26 20.10 11.75
N GLN A 118 -32.30 18.90 11.17
CA GLN A 118 -33.29 17.89 11.50
C GLN A 118 -33.14 17.45 12.96
N PRO A 119 -34.24 17.28 13.73
CA PRO A 119 -34.20 16.72 15.07
C PRO A 119 -33.61 15.31 15.08
N LEU A 120 -32.65 15.05 15.98
CA LEU A 120 -32.06 13.71 16.21
C LEU A 120 -32.63 13.07 17.46
N LEU A 121 -32.58 13.77 18.57
CA LEU A 121 -33.13 13.30 19.84
C LEU A 121 -33.55 14.46 20.77
N ALA A 122 -34.31 14.15 21.79
CA ALA A 122 -34.71 15.07 22.86
C ALA A 122 -34.09 14.64 24.20
N VAL A 123 -33.42 15.56 24.87
CA VAL A 123 -32.71 15.36 26.14
C VAL A 123 -33.42 16.11 27.25
N TYR A 124 -33.76 15.46 28.33
CA TYR A 124 -34.12 16.07 29.58
C TYR A 124 -32.86 16.34 30.42
N SER A 125 -32.67 17.57 30.84
CA SER A 125 -31.55 17.97 31.71
C SER A 125 -32.07 18.88 32.83
N PRO A 126 -31.95 18.46 34.10
CA PRO A 126 -32.28 19.31 35.25
C PRO A 126 -31.47 20.60 35.27
N MET A 127 -30.19 20.52 34.90
CA MET A 127 -29.29 21.67 34.83
C MET A 127 -29.77 22.69 33.79
N LEU A 128 -30.27 22.22 32.65
CA LEU A 128 -30.87 23.11 31.61
C LEU A 128 -32.12 23.79 32.14
N VAL A 129 -33.00 23.07 32.82
CA VAL A 129 -34.22 23.63 33.40
C VAL A 129 -33.88 24.72 34.42
N ALA A 130 -32.93 24.45 35.36
CA ALA A 130 -32.47 25.43 36.32
C ALA A 130 -31.89 26.68 35.68
N ALA A 131 -31.05 26.54 34.62
CA ALA A 131 -30.48 27.69 33.91
C ALA A 131 -31.55 28.52 33.17
N GLN A 132 -32.63 27.91 32.68
CA GLN A 132 -33.74 28.60 32.08
C GLN A 132 -34.57 29.35 33.13
N GLU A 133 -34.76 28.76 34.31
CA GLU A 133 -35.44 29.45 35.43
C GLU A 133 -34.66 30.68 35.91
N GLU A 134 -33.32 30.60 35.97
CA GLU A 134 -32.46 31.76 36.23
C GLU A 134 -32.63 32.86 35.18
N LEU A 135 -32.68 32.50 33.91
CA LEU A 135 -32.90 33.44 32.80
C LEU A 135 -34.27 34.16 32.96
N ILE A 136 -35.30 33.39 33.28
CA ILE A 136 -36.68 33.92 33.49
C ILE A 136 -36.69 34.84 34.71
N LEU A 137 -36.01 34.47 35.79
CA LEU A 137 -35.90 35.31 36.99
C LEU A 137 -35.17 36.63 36.69
N ALA A 138 -34.03 36.58 35.99
CA ALA A 138 -33.26 37.75 35.59
C ALA A 138 -34.11 38.71 34.73
N ARG A 139 -34.90 38.15 33.83
CA ARG A 139 -35.85 38.94 33.00
C ARG A 139 -36.89 39.62 33.83
N ARG A 140 -37.53 38.93 34.76
CA ARG A 140 -38.55 39.52 35.68
C ARG A 140 -37.95 40.61 36.58
N LEU A 141 -36.72 40.42 37.07
CA LEU A 141 -36.03 41.45 37.85
C LEU A 141 -35.76 42.71 37.02
N LEU A 142 -35.39 42.57 35.75
CA LEU A 142 -35.17 43.68 34.87
C LEU A 142 -36.47 44.42 34.57
N ASP A 143 -37.57 43.68 34.28
CA ASP A 143 -38.88 44.27 33.96
C ASP A 143 -39.48 44.99 35.19
N GLY A 144 -39.15 44.61 36.43
CA GLY A 144 -39.57 45.27 37.67
C GLY A 144 -38.65 46.37 38.19
N ALA A 145 -37.46 46.56 37.55
CA ALA A 145 -36.51 47.56 38.04
C ALA A 145 -36.77 48.94 37.47
N VAL A 146 -36.46 49.97 38.26
CA VAL A 146 -36.55 51.36 37.81
C VAL A 146 -35.46 51.62 36.76
N PRO A 147 -35.81 52.12 35.56
CA PRO A 147 -34.84 52.37 34.49
C PRO A 147 -33.72 53.32 34.96
N GLY A 148 -32.43 52.97 34.63
CA GLY A 148 -31.25 53.75 35.00
C GLY A 148 -30.77 53.64 36.43
N GLY A 149 -31.41 52.82 37.26
CA GLY A 149 -30.95 52.52 38.62
C GLY A 149 -29.92 51.38 38.66
N THR A 150 -29.15 51.27 39.75
CA THR A 150 -28.17 50.20 39.94
C THR A 150 -28.81 48.82 39.91
N ALA A 151 -30.05 48.67 40.39
CA ALA A 151 -30.78 47.41 40.31
C ALA A 151 -31.10 47.00 38.86
N SER A 152 -31.40 47.96 37.99
CA SER A 152 -31.61 47.71 36.56
C SER A 152 -30.33 47.24 35.86
N THR A 153 -29.18 47.88 36.15
CA THR A 153 -27.88 47.49 35.60
C THR A 153 -27.52 46.08 36.02
N ASN A 154 -27.63 45.77 37.30
CA ASN A 154 -27.34 44.42 37.82
C ASN A 154 -28.24 43.33 37.23
N ALA A 155 -29.55 43.65 37.08
CA ALA A 155 -30.49 42.70 36.44
C ALA A 155 -30.18 42.47 34.97
N GLN A 156 -29.74 43.51 34.24
CA GLN A 156 -29.33 43.40 32.85
C GLN A 156 -28.09 42.54 32.71
N GLU A 157 -27.04 42.75 33.54
CA GLU A 157 -25.85 41.94 33.56
C GLU A 157 -26.13 40.44 33.83
N LEU A 158 -27.00 40.16 34.81
CA LEU A 158 -27.47 38.80 35.11
C LEU A 158 -28.21 38.17 33.92
N LEU A 159 -29.09 38.93 33.26
CA LEU A 159 -29.78 38.43 32.08
C LEU A 159 -28.85 38.09 30.95
N GLU A 160 -27.86 38.95 30.67
CA GLU A 160 -26.85 38.67 29.64
C GLU A 160 -25.95 37.49 30.02
N ALA A 161 -25.58 37.35 31.26
CA ALA A 161 -24.79 36.18 31.74
C ALA A 161 -25.57 34.87 31.56
N SER A 162 -26.89 34.86 31.89
CA SER A 162 -27.75 33.71 31.71
C SER A 162 -27.96 33.37 30.23
N ARG A 163 -28.12 34.38 29.35
CA ARG A 163 -28.12 34.16 27.88
C ARG A 163 -26.86 33.54 27.36
N ARG A 164 -25.70 34.07 27.75
CA ARG A 164 -24.40 33.55 27.35
C ARG A 164 -24.24 32.08 27.78
N ARG A 165 -24.60 31.72 29.01
CA ARG A 165 -24.53 30.36 29.50
C ARG A 165 -25.36 29.39 28.63
N LEU A 166 -26.60 29.74 28.31
CA LEU A 166 -27.45 28.92 27.42
C LEU A 166 -26.90 28.84 26.01
N SER A 167 -26.33 29.93 25.46
CA SER A 167 -25.70 29.92 24.13
C SER A 167 -24.49 29.03 24.06
N TYR A 168 -23.71 28.93 25.14
CA TYR A 168 -22.56 28.01 25.21
C TYR A 168 -22.95 26.52 25.17
N TRP A 169 -24.22 26.23 25.49
CA TRP A 169 -24.81 24.90 25.36
C TRP A 169 -25.52 24.68 24.02
N ASP A 170 -25.25 25.54 23.04
CA ASP A 170 -25.85 25.52 21.69
C ASP A 170 -27.38 25.64 21.68
N ILE A 171 -27.94 26.27 22.72
CA ILE A 171 -29.37 26.59 22.68
C ILE A 171 -29.60 27.70 21.64
N PRO A 172 -30.47 27.44 20.64
CA PRO A 172 -30.75 28.45 19.59
C PRO A 172 -31.24 29.76 20.18
N ALA A 173 -30.77 30.88 19.64
CA ALA A 173 -31.19 32.21 20.10
C ALA A 173 -32.72 32.41 20.05
N ALA A 174 -33.40 31.81 19.08
CA ALA A 174 -34.86 31.81 18.98
C ALA A 174 -35.53 31.09 20.16
N ASP A 175 -34.94 30.02 20.69
CA ASP A 175 -35.45 29.32 21.86
C ASP A 175 -35.23 30.13 23.13
N ILE A 176 -34.05 30.76 23.29
CA ILE A 176 -33.74 31.66 24.40
C ILE A 176 -34.76 32.82 24.42
N ALA A 177 -34.97 33.50 23.29
CA ALA A 177 -35.92 34.58 23.17
C ALA A 177 -37.37 34.13 23.44
N ARG A 178 -37.72 32.92 23.05
CA ARG A 178 -39.04 32.35 23.35
C ARG A 178 -39.21 32.10 24.85
N ILE A 179 -38.22 31.56 25.54
CA ILE A 179 -38.25 31.34 27.00
C ILE A 179 -38.40 32.66 27.72
N GLU A 180 -37.65 33.69 27.36
CA GLU A 180 -37.76 35.05 27.95
C GLU A 180 -39.14 35.64 27.76
N ARG A 181 -39.72 35.56 26.57
CA ARG A 181 -41.04 36.12 26.24
C ARG A 181 -42.16 35.37 26.94
N THR A 182 -42.09 34.03 27.01
CA THR A 182 -43.18 33.20 27.56
C THR A 182 -43.10 33.01 29.06
N GLY A 183 -41.91 33.21 29.64
CA GLY A 183 -41.65 32.93 31.07
C GLY A 183 -41.85 31.45 31.45
N LYS A 184 -41.75 30.53 30.46
CA LYS A 184 -41.93 29.07 30.67
C LYS A 184 -40.70 28.32 30.25
N PRO A 185 -40.06 27.56 31.17
CA PRO A 185 -38.92 26.73 30.82
C PRO A 185 -39.35 25.55 29.94
N GLN A 186 -38.48 25.13 29.06
CA GLN A 186 -38.63 23.89 28.30
C GLN A 186 -38.03 22.72 29.07
N LYS A 187 -38.78 21.64 29.23
CA LYS A 187 -38.29 20.42 29.88
C LYS A 187 -37.18 19.76 29.12
N THR A 188 -37.24 19.74 27.78
CA THR A 188 -36.32 19.02 26.91
C THR A 188 -35.61 19.91 25.92
N LEU A 189 -34.35 19.63 25.68
CA LEU A 189 -33.55 20.16 24.57
C LEU A 189 -33.57 19.19 23.39
N VAL A 190 -33.87 19.71 22.22
CA VAL A 190 -33.80 18.95 20.98
C VAL A 190 -32.43 19.15 20.34
N LEU A 191 -31.60 18.10 20.34
CA LEU A 191 -30.36 18.06 19.58
C LEU A 191 -30.67 17.84 18.10
N ARG A 192 -30.03 18.63 17.26
CA ARG A 192 -30.26 18.65 15.81
C ARG A 192 -29.00 18.25 15.04
N ALA A 193 -29.18 17.71 13.83
CA ALA A 193 -28.10 17.39 12.94
C ALA A 193 -27.31 18.64 12.52
N PRO A 194 -26.01 18.72 12.74
CA PRO A 194 -25.18 19.86 12.34
C PRO A 194 -24.91 19.89 10.84
N ALA A 195 -25.02 18.74 10.16
CA ALA A 195 -24.81 18.56 8.72
C ALA A 195 -25.87 17.63 8.12
N SER A 196 -26.02 17.67 6.81
CA SER A 196 -26.78 16.68 6.06
C SER A 196 -25.89 15.50 5.73
N GLY A 197 -26.46 14.28 5.67
CA GLY A 197 -25.73 13.04 5.35
C GLY A 197 -26.46 11.81 5.83
N LEU A 198 -25.71 10.73 6.01
CA LEU A 198 -26.18 9.47 6.58
C LEU A 198 -25.63 9.27 7.99
N VAL A 199 -26.46 8.79 8.90
CA VAL A 199 -26.01 8.36 10.23
C VAL A 199 -25.21 7.09 10.08
N VAL A 200 -23.87 7.19 10.20
CA VAL A 200 -22.97 6.06 10.06
C VAL A 200 -22.75 5.32 11.36
N GLU A 201 -22.99 6.00 12.48
CA GLU A 201 -22.94 5.40 13.82
C GLU A 201 -23.98 6.06 14.73
N LYS A 202 -24.67 5.24 15.50
CA LYS A 202 -25.59 5.66 16.58
C LYS A 202 -25.22 4.94 17.87
N ALA A 203 -24.63 5.68 18.80
CA ALA A 203 -24.11 5.14 20.08
C ALA A 203 -25.03 5.44 21.28
N VAL A 204 -26.28 5.84 21.04
CA VAL A 204 -27.21 6.28 22.09
C VAL A 204 -28.53 5.50 22.05
N LEU A 205 -29.10 5.24 23.25
CA LEU A 205 -30.40 4.58 23.41
C LEU A 205 -31.39 5.50 24.11
N GLN A 206 -32.69 5.27 23.87
CA GLN A 206 -33.75 5.97 24.60
C GLN A 206 -33.71 5.57 26.09
N GLY A 207 -33.88 6.52 26.99
CA GLY A 207 -33.75 6.34 28.43
C GLY A 207 -32.32 6.40 28.96
N GLN A 208 -31.32 6.39 28.09
CA GLN A 208 -29.91 6.44 28.49
C GLN A 208 -29.54 7.79 29.08
N ARG A 209 -28.72 7.79 30.15
CA ARG A 209 -28.05 8.99 30.62
C ARG A 209 -26.87 9.31 29.71
N ILE A 210 -26.77 10.57 29.32
CA ILE A 210 -25.68 11.09 28.48
C ILE A 210 -24.89 12.13 29.26
N MET A 211 -23.60 12.24 28.92
CA MET A 211 -22.65 13.17 29.55
C MET A 211 -22.03 14.09 28.48
N PRO A 212 -21.58 15.30 28.87
CA PRO A 212 -20.89 16.19 27.95
C PRO A 212 -19.70 15.50 27.27
N GLY A 213 -19.56 15.69 25.95
CA GLY A 213 -18.49 15.11 25.13
C GLY A 213 -18.73 13.67 24.67
N MET A 214 -19.79 13.00 25.14
CA MET A 214 -20.14 11.66 24.66
C MET A 214 -20.57 11.71 23.21
N GLU A 215 -20.02 10.85 22.34
CA GLU A 215 -20.45 10.74 20.94
C GLU A 215 -21.80 10.02 20.88
N LEU A 216 -22.84 10.69 20.38
CA LEU A 216 -24.20 10.15 20.27
C LEU A 216 -24.50 9.65 18.86
N TYR A 217 -24.10 10.43 17.86
CA TYR A 217 -24.21 10.10 16.46
C TYR A 217 -22.96 10.52 15.70
N ARG A 218 -22.65 9.78 14.66
CA ARG A 218 -21.70 10.17 13.63
C ARG A 218 -22.43 10.26 12.30
N ILE A 219 -22.30 11.39 11.64
CA ILE A 219 -22.98 11.70 10.36
C ILE A 219 -21.92 11.91 9.31
N ALA A 220 -22.02 11.20 8.18
CA ALA A 220 -21.13 11.34 7.04
C ALA A 220 -21.88 11.75 5.78
N ASP A 221 -21.30 12.68 5.03
CA ASP A 221 -21.70 12.90 3.65
C ASP A 221 -20.99 11.88 2.76
N LEU A 222 -21.76 11.02 2.12
CA LEU A 222 -21.26 9.97 1.23
C LEU A 222 -21.29 10.37 -0.26
N SER A 223 -21.53 11.65 -0.59
CA SER A 223 -21.52 12.14 -1.98
C SER A 223 -20.13 12.02 -2.63
N THR A 224 -19.10 12.02 -1.80
CA THR A 224 -17.71 11.70 -2.15
C THR A 224 -17.19 10.68 -1.14
N VAL A 225 -16.47 9.68 -1.63
CA VAL A 225 -15.79 8.68 -0.79
C VAL A 225 -14.32 8.65 -1.12
N TRP A 226 -13.52 8.21 -0.18
CA TRP A 226 -12.12 7.97 -0.41
C TRP A 226 -11.86 6.49 -0.67
N VAL A 227 -10.97 6.21 -1.61
CA VAL A 227 -10.36 4.90 -1.78
C VAL A 227 -8.94 5.01 -1.26
N GLU A 228 -8.64 4.33 -0.18
CA GLU A 228 -7.31 4.27 0.40
C GLU A 228 -6.67 2.94 0.04
N GLY A 229 -5.54 3.01 -0.66
CA GLY A 229 -4.78 1.84 -1.08
C GLY A 229 -3.41 1.79 -0.44
N GLU A 230 -2.92 0.58 -0.26
CA GLU A 230 -1.62 0.31 0.34
C GLU A 230 -0.61 -0.07 -0.73
N VAL A 231 0.29 0.85 -1.07
CA VAL A 231 1.35 0.67 -2.07
C VAL A 231 2.63 0.22 -1.35
N PHE A 232 3.30 -0.82 -1.85
CA PHE A 232 4.58 -1.26 -1.30
C PHE A 232 5.65 -0.18 -1.39
N GLU A 233 6.53 -0.11 -0.39
CA GLU A 233 7.63 0.87 -0.28
C GLU A 233 8.46 0.96 -1.57
N LYS A 234 8.79 -0.17 -2.19
CA LYS A 234 9.55 -0.24 -3.44
C LYS A 234 8.88 0.46 -4.62
N ASP A 235 7.53 0.50 -4.63
CA ASP A 235 6.72 1.05 -5.72
C ASP A 235 6.17 2.44 -5.38
N LEU A 236 6.28 2.86 -4.09
CA LEU A 236 5.70 4.12 -3.61
C LEU A 236 6.29 5.35 -4.30
N GLY A 237 7.58 5.31 -4.63
CA GLY A 237 8.24 6.39 -5.38
C GLY A 237 7.68 6.61 -6.79
N LEU A 238 7.00 5.62 -7.34
CA LEU A 238 6.39 5.68 -8.67
C LEU A 238 4.97 6.28 -8.64
N VAL A 239 4.30 6.26 -7.48
CA VAL A 239 2.93 6.75 -7.31
C VAL A 239 2.95 8.13 -6.65
N THR A 240 2.71 9.16 -7.44
CA THR A 240 2.79 10.56 -7.00
C THR A 240 1.41 11.22 -6.99
N LEU A 241 1.34 12.40 -6.38
CA LEU A 241 0.14 13.23 -6.42
C LEU A 241 -0.29 13.49 -7.88
N GLY A 242 -1.57 13.25 -8.18
CA GLY A 242 -2.10 13.40 -9.54
C GLY A 242 -1.96 12.17 -10.43
N SER A 243 -1.21 11.12 -10.02
CA SER A 243 -1.15 9.84 -10.75
C SER A 243 -2.54 9.30 -11.00
N SER A 244 -2.81 8.89 -12.25
CA SER A 244 -4.09 8.30 -12.64
C SER A 244 -4.13 6.83 -12.24
N ALA A 245 -5.25 6.42 -11.67
CA ALA A 245 -5.51 5.03 -11.31
C ALA A 245 -6.76 4.52 -12.01
N ARG A 246 -6.70 3.27 -12.48
CA ARG A 246 -7.86 2.47 -12.83
C ARG A 246 -8.29 1.69 -11.60
N ILE A 247 -9.57 1.76 -11.25
CA ILE A 247 -10.12 1.19 -10.03
C ILE A 247 -11.21 0.20 -10.43
N SER A 248 -11.17 -1.00 -9.89
CA SER A 248 -12.21 -2.02 -10.05
C SER A 248 -12.69 -2.49 -8.68
N PHE A 249 -13.98 -2.85 -8.60
CA PHE A 249 -14.63 -3.36 -7.40
C PHE A 249 -15.23 -4.72 -7.70
N ASP A 250 -15.07 -5.67 -6.79
CA ASP A 250 -15.64 -7.01 -6.94
C ASP A 250 -17.18 -6.98 -7.00
N ALA A 251 -17.78 -5.96 -6.35
CA ALA A 251 -19.21 -5.72 -6.40
C ALA A 251 -19.73 -5.29 -7.79
N TYR A 252 -18.85 -4.83 -8.69
CA TYR A 252 -19.18 -4.35 -10.04
C TYR A 252 -18.27 -4.99 -11.09
N PRO A 253 -18.42 -6.30 -11.35
CA PRO A 253 -17.54 -7.04 -12.26
C PRO A 253 -17.56 -6.43 -13.66
N GLY A 254 -16.38 -6.27 -14.26
CA GLY A 254 -16.21 -5.71 -15.61
C GLY A 254 -16.36 -4.19 -15.72
N GLN A 255 -16.66 -3.48 -14.62
CA GLN A 255 -16.71 -2.02 -14.61
C GLN A 255 -15.39 -1.45 -14.04
N PHE A 256 -14.87 -0.46 -14.75
CA PHE A 256 -13.67 0.25 -14.34
C PHE A 256 -14.02 1.71 -14.05
N PHE A 257 -13.49 2.20 -12.97
CA PHE A 257 -13.60 3.59 -12.55
C PHE A 257 -12.23 4.23 -12.63
N SER A 258 -12.17 5.51 -12.92
CA SER A 258 -10.92 6.25 -12.97
C SER A 258 -10.89 7.27 -11.84
N GLY A 259 -9.75 7.40 -11.21
CA GLY A 259 -9.49 8.40 -10.19
C GLY A 259 -8.06 8.91 -10.26
N LYS A 260 -7.78 9.99 -9.54
CA LYS A 260 -6.42 10.52 -9.39
C LYS A 260 -6.03 10.49 -7.93
N VAL A 261 -4.75 10.25 -7.68
CA VAL A 261 -4.17 10.33 -6.34
C VAL A 261 -4.33 11.77 -5.83
N THR A 262 -5.09 11.94 -4.76
CA THR A 262 -5.32 13.24 -4.10
C THR A 262 -4.39 13.45 -2.93
N TYR A 263 -3.86 12.37 -2.35
CA TYR A 263 -2.92 12.44 -1.24
C TYR A 263 -2.06 11.19 -1.15
N VAL A 264 -0.80 11.37 -0.79
CA VAL A 264 0.14 10.30 -0.44
C VAL A 264 0.52 10.51 1.02
N TYR A 265 0.23 9.54 1.87
CA TYR A 265 0.52 9.66 3.30
C TYR A 265 2.03 9.62 3.54
N PRO A 266 2.59 10.50 4.42
CA PRO A 266 4.03 10.58 4.67
C PRO A 266 4.55 9.48 5.61
N THR A 267 3.72 8.50 5.92
CA THR A 267 4.03 7.41 6.86
C THR A 267 3.97 6.06 6.16
N ILE A 268 4.86 5.16 6.56
CA ILE A 268 4.89 3.77 6.13
C ILE A 268 4.43 2.90 7.30
N THR A 269 3.54 1.96 7.03
CA THR A 269 3.13 0.93 8.00
C THR A 269 4.28 -0.08 8.13
N ALA A 270 4.86 -0.19 9.32
CA ALA A 270 6.08 -0.98 9.54
C ALA A 270 5.87 -2.48 9.27
N ASP A 271 4.73 -3.02 9.64
CA ASP A 271 4.43 -4.46 9.54
C ASP A 271 4.29 -4.92 8.08
N SER A 272 3.59 -4.14 7.25
CA SER A 272 3.35 -4.45 5.83
C SER A 272 4.36 -3.81 4.88
N ARG A 273 5.17 -2.86 5.35
CA ARG A 273 6.05 -2.01 4.55
C ARG A 273 5.31 -1.35 3.39
N THR A 274 4.13 -0.82 3.68
CA THR A 274 3.28 -0.13 2.71
C THR A 274 3.09 1.33 3.07
N GLY A 275 3.07 2.20 2.07
CA GLY A 275 2.60 3.57 2.17
C GLY A 275 1.15 3.69 1.69
N ARG A 276 0.34 4.48 2.37
CA ARG A 276 -1.04 4.71 1.96
C ARG A 276 -1.13 5.81 0.91
N VAL A 277 -1.99 5.57 -0.08
CA VAL A 277 -2.36 6.55 -1.10
C VAL A 277 -3.88 6.72 -1.11
N ARG A 278 -4.36 7.93 -1.34
CA ARG A 278 -5.78 8.26 -1.31
C ARG A 278 -6.26 8.78 -2.65
N ILE A 279 -7.40 8.28 -3.08
CA ILE A 279 -8.13 8.74 -4.26
C ILE A 279 -9.53 9.16 -3.82
N ALA A 280 -9.98 10.34 -4.21
CA ALA A 280 -11.35 10.78 -3.99
C ALA A 280 -12.22 10.38 -5.19
N LEU A 281 -13.33 9.68 -4.92
CA LEU A 281 -14.30 9.25 -5.92
C LEU A 281 -15.66 9.91 -5.69
N PRO A 282 -16.26 10.53 -6.72
CA PRO A 282 -17.64 10.99 -6.67
C PRO A 282 -18.61 9.81 -6.50
N ASN A 283 -19.55 9.91 -5.58
CA ASN A 283 -20.47 8.84 -5.22
C ASN A 283 -21.94 9.33 -5.22
N ARG A 284 -22.37 9.95 -6.29
CA ARG A 284 -23.69 10.59 -6.40
C ARG A 284 -24.86 9.62 -6.18
N ASN A 285 -24.69 8.36 -6.56
CA ASN A 285 -25.74 7.34 -6.45
C ASN A 285 -25.57 6.47 -5.19
N LEU A 286 -24.66 6.81 -4.27
CA LEU A 286 -24.34 6.04 -3.07
C LEU A 286 -23.99 4.55 -3.37
N GLN A 287 -23.47 4.29 -4.58
CA GLN A 287 -23.10 2.96 -5.02
C GLN A 287 -21.82 2.47 -4.30
N PHE A 288 -20.89 3.37 -4.02
CA PHE A 288 -19.68 3.07 -3.29
C PHE A 288 -19.95 3.16 -1.79
N LYS A 289 -19.85 2.02 -1.11
CA LYS A 289 -20.11 1.93 0.33
C LYS A 289 -18.79 1.81 1.09
N PRO A 290 -18.57 2.60 2.15
CA PRO A 290 -17.44 2.40 3.04
C PRO A 290 -17.32 0.94 3.48
N GLY A 291 -16.09 0.41 3.49
CA GLY A 291 -15.80 -0.99 3.73
C GLY A 291 -15.73 -1.87 2.46
N MET A 292 -16.12 -1.39 1.28
CA MET A 292 -15.88 -2.12 0.03
C MET A 292 -14.41 -2.13 -0.31
N TYR A 293 -13.92 -3.28 -0.81
CA TYR A 293 -12.55 -3.41 -1.34
C TYR A 293 -12.49 -3.03 -2.81
N ALA A 294 -11.37 -2.46 -3.19
CA ALA A 294 -11.06 -2.04 -4.54
C ALA A 294 -9.68 -2.53 -4.95
N THR A 295 -9.53 -2.94 -6.21
CA THR A 295 -8.23 -3.11 -6.83
C THR A 295 -7.90 -1.83 -7.61
N MET A 296 -6.73 -1.27 -7.35
CA MET A 296 -6.23 -0.07 -8.02
C MET A 296 -5.00 -0.40 -8.85
N GLU A 297 -4.98 0.07 -10.08
CA GLU A 297 -3.89 -0.07 -11.04
C GLU A 297 -3.40 1.31 -11.46
N PHE A 298 -2.13 1.60 -11.18
CA PHE A 298 -1.48 2.83 -11.57
C PHE A 298 -0.58 2.54 -12.78
N ALA A 299 -0.89 3.14 -13.93
CA ALA A 299 0.01 3.13 -15.07
C ALA A 299 1.06 4.22 -14.86
N VAL A 300 2.28 3.81 -14.56
CA VAL A 300 3.38 4.73 -14.23
C VAL A 300 4.41 4.67 -15.35
N PRO A 301 4.74 5.79 -16.00
CA PRO A 301 5.84 5.83 -16.94
C PRO A 301 7.16 5.60 -16.20
N VAL A 302 7.91 4.58 -16.60
CA VAL A 302 9.17 4.21 -15.93
C VAL A 302 10.36 4.88 -16.62
N HIS A 303 10.34 4.95 -17.97
CA HIS A 303 11.32 5.71 -18.76
C HIS A 303 10.75 6.11 -20.13
N ALA A 304 11.29 7.20 -20.68
CA ALA A 304 10.69 7.78 -21.89
C ALA A 304 11.33 7.30 -23.21
N THR A 305 12.52 6.67 -23.23
CA THR A 305 13.32 6.54 -24.45
C THR A 305 14.18 5.30 -24.57
N GLY A 306 13.93 4.24 -23.81
CA GLY A 306 14.69 2.98 -23.89
C GLY A 306 14.13 2.00 -24.91
N ILE A 307 14.98 1.10 -25.43
CA ILE A 307 14.55 -0.10 -26.14
C ILE A 307 14.02 -1.07 -25.09
N HIS A 308 12.86 -1.65 -25.32
CA HIS A 308 12.28 -2.63 -24.40
C HIS A 308 11.82 -3.89 -25.14
N ILE A 309 11.92 -5.00 -24.42
CA ILE A 309 11.50 -6.32 -24.89
C ILE A 309 10.67 -7.01 -23.80
N PRO A 310 9.82 -8.00 -24.12
CA PRO A 310 9.13 -8.80 -23.12
C PRO A 310 10.12 -9.47 -22.16
N ARG A 311 9.81 -9.46 -20.88
CA ARG A 311 10.65 -10.09 -19.84
C ARG A 311 10.90 -11.58 -20.11
N SER A 312 9.93 -12.26 -20.74
CA SER A 312 10.03 -13.66 -21.13
C SER A 312 11.07 -13.92 -22.22
N ALA A 313 11.55 -12.90 -22.94
CA ALA A 313 12.59 -13.01 -23.93
C ALA A 313 14.00 -13.04 -23.35
N VAL A 314 14.15 -12.69 -22.07
CA VAL A 314 15.45 -12.55 -21.42
C VAL A 314 15.81 -13.82 -20.68
N LEU A 315 16.99 -14.37 -20.99
CA LEU A 315 17.61 -15.48 -20.29
C LEU A 315 18.70 -14.94 -19.36
N GLN A 316 18.58 -15.26 -18.09
CA GLN A 316 19.63 -14.98 -17.10
C GLN A 316 20.38 -16.28 -16.78
N THR A 317 21.63 -16.39 -17.25
CA THR A 317 22.53 -17.51 -16.95
C THR A 317 23.66 -17.01 -16.07
N GLY A 318 23.53 -17.22 -14.76
CA GLY A 318 24.53 -16.77 -13.78
C GLY A 318 24.74 -15.25 -13.85
N GLU A 319 25.93 -14.83 -14.29
CA GLU A 319 26.31 -13.41 -14.41
C GLU A 319 25.94 -12.75 -15.75
N ARG A 320 25.41 -13.50 -16.71
CA ARG A 320 25.14 -13.01 -18.06
C ARG A 320 23.65 -12.93 -18.34
N THR A 321 23.24 -11.81 -18.93
CA THR A 321 21.89 -11.61 -19.45
C THR A 321 21.92 -11.70 -20.97
N MET A 322 21.17 -12.64 -21.54
CA MET A 322 21.20 -12.96 -22.97
C MET A 322 19.80 -12.94 -23.57
N VAL A 323 19.74 -12.70 -24.85
CA VAL A 323 18.55 -12.81 -25.69
C VAL A 323 18.90 -13.55 -26.98
N PHE A 324 17.90 -14.17 -27.62
CA PHE A 324 18.08 -14.73 -28.95
C PHE A 324 17.45 -13.80 -29.98
N VAL A 325 18.30 -13.25 -30.84
CA VAL A 325 17.90 -12.35 -31.91
C VAL A 325 17.70 -13.17 -33.18
N ARG A 326 16.60 -12.93 -33.88
CA ARG A 326 16.32 -13.55 -35.17
C ARG A 326 17.09 -12.84 -36.28
N THR A 327 17.94 -13.56 -36.98
CA THR A 327 18.69 -13.05 -38.14
C THR A 327 17.84 -13.03 -39.41
N ALA A 328 18.26 -12.31 -40.42
CA ALA A 328 17.52 -12.15 -41.70
C ALA A 328 17.36 -13.48 -42.46
N ASP A 329 18.26 -14.43 -42.25
CA ASP A 329 18.21 -15.78 -42.83
C ASP A 329 17.39 -16.77 -42.00
N GLY A 330 16.71 -16.30 -40.93
CA GLY A 330 15.82 -17.07 -40.09
C GLY A 330 16.55 -17.84 -38.98
N GLY A 331 17.85 -17.64 -38.81
CA GLY A 331 18.62 -18.17 -37.69
C GLY A 331 18.36 -17.45 -36.39
N LEU A 332 18.79 -18.05 -35.27
CA LEU A 332 18.77 -17.45 -33.95
C LEU A 332 20.20 -17.24 -33.46
N GLU A 333 20.52 -15.99 -33.14
CA GLU A 333 21.84 -15.60 -32.65
C GLU A 333 21.73 -15.26 -31.14
N PRO A 334 22.45 -15.97 -30.27
CA PRO A 334 22.53 -15.60 -28.89
C PRO A 334 23.32 -14.30 -28.74
N ARG A 335 22.74 -13.30 -28.11
CA ARG A 335 23.37 -12.00 -27.92
C ARG A 335 23.31 -11.58 -26.45
N GLN A 336 24.45 -11.16 -25.92
CA GLN A 336 24.51 -10.59 -24.59
C GLN A 336 23.95 -9.17 -24.61
N ILE A 337 23.10 -8.87 -23.61
CA ILE A 337 22.53 -7.54 -23.43
C ILE A 337 22.87 -7.00 -22.05
N THR A 338 22.83 -5.67 -21.93
CA THR A 338 22.82 -5.00 -20.64
C THR A 338 21.37 -4.62 -20.33
N ALA A 339 20.81 -5.27 -19.33
CA ALA A 339 19.45 -4.99 -18.89
C ALA A 339 19.40 -3.74 -17.99
N GLY A 340 18.39 -2.91 -18.17
CA GLY A 340 18.05 -1.78 -17.34
C GLY A 340 16.90 -2.10 -16.39
N ILE A 341 15.91 -1.23 -16.35
CA ILE A 341 14.75 -1.37 -15.46
C ILE A 341 13.84 -2.49 -15.97
N ALA A 342 13.44 -3.37 -15.06
CA ALA A 342 12.48 -4.44 -15.30
C ALA A 342 11.12 -4.09 -14.72
N THR A 343 10.08 -4.21 -15.54
CA THR A 343 8.67 -4.17 -15.11
C THR A 343 8.13 -5.59 -14.99
N THR A 344 6.85 -5.73 -14.73
CA THR A 344 6.18 -7.04 -14.70
C THR A 344 6.18 -7.72 -16.06
N GLU A 345 6.04 -6.96 -17.15
CA GLU A 345 5.86 -7.48 -18.51
C GLU A 345 7.08 -7.25 -19.40
N HIS A 346 7.81 -6.16 -19.23
CA HIS A 346 8.91 -5.74 -20.09
C HIS A 346 10.20 -5.49 -19.31
N ILE A 347 11.31 -5.55 -20.02
CA ILE A 347 12.63 -5.18 -19.53
C ILE A 347 13.28 -4.18 -20.48
N GLU A 348 13.88 -3.15 -19.94
CA GLU A 348 14.66 -2.17 -20.68
C GLU A 348 15.99 -2.78 -21.09
N VAL A 349 16.44 -2.51 -22.31
CA VAL A 349 17.73 -2.90 -22.83
C VAL A 349 18.58 -1.66 -23.05
N LEU A 350 19.62 -1.51 -22.23
CA LEU A 350 20.54 -0.37 -22.29
C LEU A 350 21.56 -0.52 -23.42
N SER A 351 21.95 -1.76 -23.76
CA SER A 351 22.87 -2.06 -24.85
C SER A 351 22.71 -3.50 -25.31
N GLY A 352 23.11 -3.77 -26.58
CA GLY A 352 23.10 -5.12 -27.17
C GLY A 352 21.93 -5.38 -28.14
N LEU A 353 20.92 -4.50 -28.21
CA LEU A 353 19.81 -4.58 -29.19
C LEU A 353 19.59 -3.23 -29.88
N GLN A 354 19.03 -3.30 -31.09
CA GLN A 354 18.56 -2.15 -31.85
C GLN A 354 17.04 -2.19 -31.97
N GLU A 355 16.44 -1.00 -32.21
CA GLU A 355 15.03 -0.88 -32.48
C GLU A 355 14.65 -1.66 -33.74
N GLY A 356 13.56 -2.40 -33.71
CA GLY A 356 13.06 -3.20 -34.82
C GLY A 356 13.66 -4.61 -34.91
N GLU A 357 14.68 -4.96 -34.10
CA GLU A 357 15.18 -6.32 -34.07
C GLU A 357 14.13 -7.27 -33.45
N VAL A 358 14.04 -8.48 -33.99
CA VAL A 358 13.08 -9.49 -33.56
C VAL A 358 13.78 -10.45 -32.59
N VAL A 359 13.23 -10.57 -31.40
CA VAL A 359 13.76 -11.48 -30.36
C VAL A 359 12.78 -12.63 -30.08
N VAL A 360 13.31 -13.76 -29.61
CA VAL A 360 12.48 -14.88 -29.14
C VAL A 360 11.82 -14.47 -27.83
N ALA A 361 10.49 -14.44 -27.80
CA ALA A 361 9.73 -13.97 -26.64
C ALA A 361 9.37 -15.07 -25.63
N SER A 362 9.51 -16.36 -25.96
CA SER A 362 9.23 -17.44 -25.04
C SER A 362 10.52 -18.11 -24.56
N ALA A 363 10.88 -17.89 -23.28
CA ALA A 363 12.08 -18.48 -22.68
C ALA A 363 11.98 -20.01 -22.47
N ASN A 364 10.79 -20.61 -22.54
CA ASN A 364 10.60 -22.07 -22.42
C ASN A 364 11.29 -22.86 -23.53
N PHE A 365 11.61 -22.23 -24.63
CA PHE A 365 12.40 -22.82 -25.74
C PHE A 365 13.85 -23.13 -25.33
N LEU A 366 14.40 -22.43 -24.37
CA LEU A 366 15.84 -22.44 -24.08
C LEU A 366 16.30 -23.60 -23.23
N VAL A 367 15.44 -24.20 -22.42
CA VAL A 367 15.76 -25.39 -21.63
C VAL A 367 16.03 -26.59 -22.54
N ASP A 368 15.26 -26.71 -23.63
CA ASP A 368 15.46 -27.77 -24.64
C ASP A 368 16.63 -27.45 -25.60
N ALA A 369 16.89 -26.17 -25.87
CA ALA A 369 17.99 -25.77 -26.74
C ALA A 369 19.36 -25.91 -26.06
N GLU A 370 19.46 -25.66 -24.77
CA GLU A 370 20.69 -25.83 -24.00
C GLU A 370 21.12 -27.31 -23.92
N SER A 371 20.18 -28.23 -23.69
CA SER A 371 20.44 -29.68 -23.74
C SER A 371 20.89 -30.17 -25.14
N ASN A 372 20.35 -29.54 -26.21
CA ASN A 372 20.76 -29.88 -27.57
C ASN A 372 22.06 -29.19 -28.01
N LEU A 373 22.39 -28.03 -27.44
CA LEU A 373 23.66 -27.32 -27.74
C LEU A 373 24.86 -28.07 -27.10
N ASP A 374 24.72 -28.51 -25.86
CA ASP A 374 25.74 -29.32 -25.19
C ASP A 374 25.98 -30.67 -25.94
N ALA A 375 24.91 -31.33 -26.36
CA ALA A 375 24.99 -32.54 -27.16
C ALA A 375 25.63 -32.30 -28.55
N SER A 376 25.45 -31.11 -29.13
CA SER A 376 26.05 -30.72 -30.43
C SER A 376 27.53 -30.33 -30.28
N MET A 377 27.90 -29.71 -29.18
CA MET A 377 29.29 -29.36 -28.87
C MET A 377 30.12 -30.62 -28.53
N ASP A 378 29.57 -31.60 -27.82
CA ASP A 378 30.22 -32.89 -27.60
C ASP A 378 30.40 -33.71 -28.89
N ALA A 379 29.47 -33.58 -29.83
CA ALA A 379 29.57 -34.22 -31.15
C ALA A 379 30.60 -33.55 -32.08
N MET A 380 31.00 -32.30 -31.82
CA MET A 380 32.00 -31.53 -32.59
C MET A 380 33.41 -31.60 -31.99
N GLN A 381 33.62 -32.23 -30.83
CA GLN A 381 34.96 -32.50 -30.34
C GLN A 381 35.63 -33.51 -31.31
N PRO A 382 36.79 -33.18 -31.91
CA PRO A 382 37.48 -34.12 -32.77
C PRO A 382 37.88 -35.34 -31.95
N LYS A 383 37.29 -36.48 -32.32
CA LYS A 383 37.67 -37.79 -31.76
C LYS A 383 39.17 -37.93 -31.91
N PRO A 384 39.95 -38.20 -30.84
CA PRO A 384 41.39 -38.36 -30.98
C PRO A 384 41.68 -39.39 -32.08
N ALA A 385 42.45 -38.99 -33.06
CA ALA A 385 42.85 -39.85 -34.16
C ALA A 385 43.53 -41.09 -33.54
N ALA A 386 42.99 -42.26 -33.83
CA ALA A 386 43.61 -43.52 -33.47
C ALA A 386 44.97 -43.58 -34.14
N ASP A 387 46.03 -43.72 -33.34
CA ASP A 387 47.42 -43.82 -33.75
C ASP A 387 47.57 -45.09 -34.58
N PRO A 388 47.99 -45.04 -35.89
CA PRO A 388 48.06 -46.22 -36.75
C PRO A 388 49.29 -47.08 -36.50
N HIS A 389 50.06 -46.84 -35.44
CA HIS A 389 51.33 -47.56 -35.17
C HIS A 389 51.38 -48.40 -33.91
N ALA A 390 50.31 -48.93 -33.43
CA ALA A 390 50.33 -49.91 -32.34
C ALA A 390 50.16 -51.35 -32.86
N GLY A 391 51.08 -51.75 -33.78
CA GLY A 391 51.19 -53.14 -34.27
C GLY A 391 52.66 -53.57 -34.24
N HIS A 392 52.89 -54.70 -33.59
CA HIS A 392 54.12 -55.49 -33.49
C HIS A 392 55.11 -55.17 -32.37
N ASN A 393 54.93 -55.89 -31.32
CA ASN A 393 56.08 -56.74 -30.85
C ASN A 393 55.56 -57.97 -30.09
N GLN A 394 55.68 -59.08 -30.77
CA GLN A 394 55.56 -60.42 -30.18
C GLN A 394 56.90 -60.86 -29.59
N THR A 395 56.78 -61.52 -28.46
CA THR A 395 57.42 -62.76 -28.02
C THR A 395 58.77 -62.72 -27.27
N PRO A 396 59.19 -63.83 -26.59
CA PRO A 396 58.41 -64.77 -25.79
C PRO A 396 59.08 -65.10 -24.44
N SER A 397 58.35 -65.89 -23.63
CA SER A 397 58.84 -67.00 -22.80
C SER A 397 59.97 -66.81 -21.79
N SER A 398 59.65 -67.03 -20.52
CA SER A 398 60.18 -68.20 -19.80
C SER A 398 59.72 -68.20 -18.34
N LYS A 399 59.08 -69.28 -17.96
CA LYS A 399 59.08 -69.79 -16.57
C LYS A 399 60.52 -70.24 -16.22
N PRO A 400 60.96 -70.26 -14.93
CA PRO A 400 60.56 -71.33 -14.03
C PRO A 400 60.43 -70.95 -12.55
N GLN A 401 59.49 -71.61 -11.88
CA GLN A 401 59.60 -72.47 -10.68
C GLN A 401 60.48 -72.09 -9.48
N LYS A 402 59.82 -72.24 -8.30
CA LYS A 402 60.22 -72.68 -7.00
C LYS A 402 61.09 -71.76 -6.14
N LYS A 403 60.63 -71.39 -5.02
CA LYS A 403 60.44 -72.13 -3.75
C LYS A 403 59.50 -71.36 -2.82
#